data_2d380ba60bb221a5781cc468d5c8f4ed
#
_entry.id   2d380ba60bb221a5781cc468d5c8f4ed
#
_cell.length_a   1.000
_cell.length_b   1.000
_cell.length_c   1.000
_cell.angle_alpha   90.00
_cell.angle_beta   90.00
_cell.angle_gamma   90.00
#
_symmetry.space_group_name_H-M   'P 1'
#
loop_
_entity.id
_entity.type
_entity.pdbx_description
1 polymer ?
#
loop_
_entity_poly.entity_id
_entity_poly.type
_entity_poly.pdbx_seq_one_letter_code
_entity_poly.pdbx_strand_id
1 'polypeptide(L)'
;MFDVSHLGSVRISGDGSFDRLQDTLTNDLRKIRPGRAQYTHLLDANDASVLDDIIVWWHPRDDGEPDVFDVMPNASNTDDVLAALGGVETTHDRAVIAVQGPDANTILATVFPEAAATGRFFVTHCDWRGAKCVVAGTGYTGERGVEIAVPTDSAGSLWDALLSAGIAPAGLGARDTLRLESALPLHGQELGRGITTLQADLGWVVAWEKPTFIGKKAAVTERRNGVTRRLFGIATDGRRPARTGCTVVVNGASVGEVTSGNFSPILGHGIALAFLPPTTAEGDTVNIDVRGKTLVGRVVATPFV
;
A
#
# COMPACT_ATOMS: atom_id res chain seq x y z
N MET A 1 -12.78 6.08 -9.72
CA MET A 1 -11.73 5.24 -10.34
C MET A 1 -10.44 6.02 -10.50
N PHE A 2 -9.33 5.30 -10.51
CA PHE A 2 -7.98 5.88 -10.66
C PHE A 2 -7.22 5.10 -11.73
N ASP A 3 -6.47 5.81 -12.57
CA ASP A 3 -5.41 5.20 -13.37
C ASP A 3 -4.15 5.07 -12.50
N VAL A 4 -3.75 3.82 -12.23
CA VAL A 4 -2.57 3.48 -11.46
C VAL A 4 -1.55 2.68 -12.27
N SER A 5 -1.60 2.81 -13.60
CA SER A 5 -0.73 2.10 -14.55
C SER A 5 0.75 2.43 -14.40
N HIS A 6 1.08 3.54 -13.73
CA HIS A 6 2.45 3.94 -13.42
C HIS A 6 3.13 3.04 -12.37
N LEU A 7 2.36 2.27 -11.60
CA LEU A 7 2.93 1.31 -10.65
C LEU A 7 3.68 0.21 -11.42
N GLY A 8 4.81 -0.22 -10.88
CA GLY A 8 5.58 -1.30 -11.46
C GLY A 8 4.80 -2.62 -11.51
N SER A 9 5.21 -3.50 -12.40
CA SER A 9 4.75 -4.87 -12.44
C SER A 9 5.89 -5.79 -12.86
N VAL A 10 6.16 -6.78 -12.04
CA VAL A 10 7.17 -7.80 -12.31
C VAL A 10 6.51 -9.17 -12.29
N ARG A 11 6.51 -9.86 -13.42
CA ARG A 11 6.02 -11.24 -13.52
C ARG A 11 7.08 -12.22 -13.12
N ILE A 12 6.76 -13.09 -12.17
CA ILE A 12 7.62 -14.16 -11.68
C ILE A 12 6.91 -15.49 -11.90
N SER A 13 7.53 -16.41 -12.64
CA SER A 13 6.95 -17.69 -12.98
C SER A 13 8.02 -18.76 -13.16
N GLY A 14 7.58 -20.00 -13.31
CA GLY A 14 8.45 -21.16 -13.52
C GLY A 14 8.94 -21.79 -12.22
N ASP A 15 9.83 -22.77 -12.38
CA ASP A 15 10.34 -23.57 -11.26
C ASP A 15 11.05 -22.70 -10.21
N GLY A 16 10.72 -22.93 -8.93
CA GLY A 16 11.30 -22.21 -7.81
C GLY A 16 10.78 -20.78 -7.63
N SER A 17 9.78 -20.31 -8.40
CA SER A 17 9.20 -18.98 -8.27
C SER A 17 8.61 -18.75 -6.87
N PHE A 18 7.89 -19.74 -6.34
CA PHE A 18 7.32 -19.69 -4.99
C PHE A 18 8.42 -19.54 -3.92
N ASP A 19 9.44 -20.40 -3.96
CA ASP A 19 10.51 -20.40 -2.96
C ASP A 19 11.30 -19.09 -3.01
N ARG A 20 11.54 -18.55 -4.20
CA ARG A 20 12.22 -17.26 -4.39
C ARG A 20 11.49 -16.11 -3.72
N LEU A 21 10.18 -15.97 -3.94
CA LEU A 21 9.38 -14.95 -3.24
C LEU A 21 9.34 -15.24 -1.74
N GLN A 22 9.15 -16.50 -1.36
CA GLN A 22 9.08 -16.93 0.02
C GLN A 22 10.36 -16.60 0.80
N ASP A 23 11.53 -16.82 0.22
CA ASP A 23 12.82 -16.60 0.90
C ASP A 23 13.30 -15.14 0.84
N THR A 24 12.70 -14.34 -0.03
CA THR A 24 13.07 -12.92 -0.21
C THR A 24 12.19 -11.99 0.61
N LEU A 25 10.86 -12.13 0.54
CA LEU A 25 9.89 -11.19 1.10
C LEU A 25 9.53 -11.52 2.56
N THR A 26 9.06 -10.51 3.30
CA THR A 26 8.82 -10.64 4.76
C THR A 26 7.64 -11.52 5.13
N ASN A 27 6.54 -11.49 4.36
CA ASN A 27 5.34 -12.24 4.70
C ASN A 27 5.45 -13.70 4.24
N ASP A 28 4.59 -14.57 4.76
CA ASP A 28 4.59 -16.00 4.46
C ASP A 28 3.54 -16.33 3.39
N LEU A 29 3.99 -16.65 2.18
CA LEU A 29 3.12 -17.04 1.07
C LEU A 29 2.34 -18.34 1.35
N ARG A 30 2.80 -19.18 2.29
CA ARG A 30 2.08 -20.40 2.71
C ARG A 30 0.77 -20.11 3.44
N LYS A 31 0.54 -18.86 3.86
CA LYS A 31 -0.74 -18.41 4.45
C LYS A 31 -1.82 -18.18 3.40
N ILE A 32 -1.45 -18.14 2.14
CA ILE A 32 -2.36 -17.95 1.02
C ILE A 32 -2.22 -19.11 0.02
N ARG A 33 -2.97 -19.07 -1.05
CA ARG A 33 -2.99 -20.08 -2.12
C ARG A 33 -3.16 -19.41 -3.48
N PRO A 34 -3.01 -20.09 -4.60
CA PRO A 34 -3.36 -19.57 -5.92
C PRO A 34 -4.74 -18.89 -5.92
N GLY A 35 -4.87 -17.79 -6.64
CA GLY A 35 -6.07 -16.95 -6.64
C GLY A 35 -6.15 -15.97 -5.44
N ARG A 36 -5.01 -15.68 -4.76
CA ARG A 36 -4.98 -14.75 -3.61
C ARG A 36 -3.88 -13.70 -3.77
N ALA A 37 -4.14 -12.53 -3.20
CA ALA A 37 -3.13 -11.48 -3.06
C ALA A 37 -2.60 -11.39 -1.64
N GLN A 38 -1.34 -10.91 -1.49
CA GLN A 38 -0.71 -10.71 -0.18
C GLN A 38 0.15 -9.45 -0.18
N TYR A 39 -0.02 -8.63 0.86
CA TYR A 39 0.85 -7.50 1.15
C TYR A 39 2.11 -7.97 1.89
N THR A 40 3.26 -7.50 1.47
CA THR A 40 4.57 -7.91 1.99
C THR A 40 5.61 -6.80 1.76
N HIS A 41 6.78 -6.91 2.40
CA HIS A 41 7.89 -5.98 2.21
C HIS A 41 9.12 -6.67 1.65
N LEU A 42 9.87 -5.95 0.82
CA LEU A 42 11.27 -6.20 0.50
C LEU A 42 12.12 -5.31 1.41
N LEU A 43 13.06 -5.89 2.15
CA LEU A 43 13.89 -5.17 3.10
C LEU A 43 15.35 -5.06 2.63
N ASP A 44 16.06 -4.05 3.14
CA ASP A 44 17.52 -4.00 3.07
C ASP A 44 18.12 -5.09 3.98
N ALA A 45 19.14 -5.78 3.47
CA ALA A 45 19.77 -6.90 4.15
C ALA A 45 20.51 -6.50 5.44
N ASN A 46 20.97 -5.25 5.52
CA ASN A 46 21.86 -4.78 6.58
C ASN A 46 21.11 -4.15 7.75
N ASP A 47 20.11 -3.30 7.47
CA ASP A 47 19.42 -2.49 8.47
C ASP A 47 17.92 -2.76 8.57
N ALA A 48 17.37 -3.64 7.70
CA ALA A 48 15.95 -3.98 7.60
C ALA A 48 15.04 -2.79 7.26
N SER A 49 15.58 -1.71 6.71
CA SER A 49 14.74 -0.65 6.15
C SER A 49 13.93 -1.17 4.96
N VAL A 50 12.74 -0.60 4.75
CA VAL A 50 11.83 -1.05 3.69
C VAL A 50 12.32 -0.53 2.34
N LEU A 51 12.86 -1.40 1.50
CA LEU A 51 13.21 -1.05 0.12
C LEU A 51 11.96 -0.85 -0.72
N ASP A 52 10.98 -1.73 -0.52
CA ASP A 52 9.66 -1.57 -1.13
C ASP A 52 8.56 -2.26 -0.33
N ASP A 53 7.36 -1.71 -0.39
CA ASP A 53 6.13 -2.31 0.09
C ASP A 53 5.29 -2.76 -1.11
N ILE A 54 4.98 -4.05 -1.13
CA ILE A 54 4.60 -4.79 -2.34
C ILE A 54 3.28 -5.50 -2.13
N ILE A 55 2.42 -5.50 -3.14
CA ILE A 55 1.32 -6.46 -3.26
C ILE A 55 1.74 -7.55 -4.26
N VAL A 56 1.69 -8.81 -3.81
CA VAL A 56 1.88 -9.99 -4.66
C VAL A 56 0.51 -10.50 -5.06
N TRP A 57 0.24 -10.61 -6.35
CA TRP A 57 -0.93 -11.28 -6.92
C TRP A 57 -0.52 -12.68 -7.36
N TRP A 58 -0.95 -13.70 -6.61
CA TRP A 58 -0.77 -15.09 -7.00
C TRP A 58 -1.91 -15.50 -7.91
N HIS A 59 -1.59 -15.72 -9.17
CA HIS A 59 -2.60 -16.05 -10.18
C HIS A 59 -3.35 -17.35 -9.83
N PRO A 60 -4.66 -17.43 -10.16
CA PRO A 60 -5.35 -18.71 -10.16
C PRO A 60 -4.66 -19.68 -11.11
N ARG A 61 -4.63 -20.95 -10.76
CA ARG A 61 -4.11 -22.03 -11.60
C ARG A 61 -4.81 -23.34 -11.30
N ASP A 62 -4.79 -24.27 -12.23
CA ASP A 62 -5.20 -25.65 -12.05
C ASP A 62 -4.07 -26.48 -11.43
N ASP A 63 -4.42 -27.66 -10.89
CA ASP A 63 -3.44 -28.56 -10.30
C ASP A 63 -2.42 -29.04 -11.36
N GLY A 64 -1.14 -28.90 -11.02
CA GLY A 64 -0.04 -29.26 -11.90
C GLY A 64 0.46 -28.15 -12.82
N GLU A 65 -0.24 -27.01 -12.89
CA GLU A 65 0.28 -25.83 -13.59
C GLU A 65 1.34 -25.10 -12.74
N PRO A 66 2.32 -24.43 -13.38
CA PRO A 66 3.33 -23.67 -12.68
C PRO A 66 2.72 -22.45 -11.97
N ASP A 67 3.32 -22.04 -10.85
CA ASP A 67 2.96 -20.83 -10.17
C ASP A 67 3.32 -19.59 -11.00
N VAL A 68 2.40 -18.63 -11.04
CA VAL A 68 2.59 -17.32 -11.68
C VAL A 68 2.22 -16.24 -10.68
N PHE A 69 3.11 -15.27 -10.52
CA PHE A 69 2.92 -14.12 -9.64
C PHE A 69 3.11 -12.83 -10.42
N ASP A 70 2.23 -11.87 -10.21
CA ASP A 70 2.50 -10.47 -10.53
C ASP A 70 2.86 -9.77 -9.22
N VAL A 71 4.07 -9.27 -9.15
CA VAL A 71 4.59 -8.48 -8.04
C VAL A 71 4.45 -7.02 -8.42
N MET A 72 3.81 -6.22 -7.56
CA MET A 72 3.42 -4.85 -7.82
C MET A 72 4.25 -3.89 -6.96
N PRO A 73 5.45 -3.48 -7.41
CA PRO A 73 6.28 -2.51 -6.71
C PRO A 73 5.77 -1.07 -6.87
N ASN A 74 6.23 -0.19 -5.98
CA ASN A 74 6.17 1.24 -6.24
C ASN A 74 7.01 1.59 -7.48
N ALA A 75 6.55 2.54 -8.28
CA ALA A 75 7.14 2.84 -9.61
C ALA A 75 8.66 3.09 -9.56
N SER A 76 9.15 3.79 -8.54
CA SER A 76 10.59 4.09 -8.38
C SER A 76 11.45 2.89 -7.98
N ASN A 77 10.85 1.79 -7.57
CA ASN A 77 11.55 0.66 -6.94
C ASN A 77 11.51 -0.61 -7.81
N THR A 78 10.98 -0.52 -9.03
CA THR A 78 10.85 -1.67 -9.95
C THR A 78 12.21 -2.34 -10.20
N ASP A 79 13.26 -1.56 -10.40
CA ASP A 79 14.63 -2.09 -10.63
C ASP A 79 15.18 -2.82 -9.40
N ASP A 80 14.98 -2.28 -8.19
CA ASP A 80 15.41 -2.91 -6.93
C ASP A 80 14.67 -4.25 -6.73
N VAL A 81 13.38 -4.29 -7.06
CA VAL A 81 12.56 -5.52 -6.97
C VAL A 81 12.97 -6.54 -8.01
N LEU A 82 13.22 -6.13 -9.26
CA LEU A 82 13.77 -7.00 -10.31
C LEU A 82 15.13 -7.57 -9.91
N ALA A 83 16.01 -6.75 -9.33
CA ALA A 83 17.32 -7.21 -8.88
C ALA A 83 17.20 -8.26 -7.75
N ALA A 84 16.24 -8.09 -6.83
CA ALA A 84 16.05 -8.99 -5.70
C ALA A 84 15.32 -10.30 -6.08
N LEU A 85 14.32 -10.22 -6.94
CA LEU A 85 13.41 -11.33 -7.24
C LEU A 85 13.66 -11.97 -8.62
N GLY A 86 14.32 -11.25 -9.53
CA GLY A 86 14.35 -11.62 -10.95
C GLY A 86 12.95 -11.49 -11.58
N GLY A 87 12.73 -12.21 -12.67
CA GLY A 87 11.46 -12.18 -13.39
C GLY A 87 11.51 -11.31 -14.63
N VAL A 88 10.35 -10.89 -15.11
CA VAL A 88 10.20 -10.07 -16.32
C VAL A 88 9.34 -8.87 -15.95
N GLU A 89 9.82 -7.67 -16.27
CA GLU A 89 9.01 -6.46 -16.14
C GLU A 89 7.87 -6.47 -17.16
N THR A 90 6.66 -6.21 -16.69
CA THR A 90 5.43 -6.16 -17.48
C THR A 90 4.67 -4.85 -17.29
N THR A 91 5.32 -3.82 -16.76
CA THR A 91 4.70 -2.52 -16.45
C THR A 91 4.02 -1.92 -17.69
N HIS A 92 4.66 -2.00 -18.85
CA HIS A 92 4.16 -1.37 -20.08
C HIS A 92 3.20 -2.25 -20.89
N ASP A 93 3.05 -3.53 -20.53
CA ASP A 93 2.18 -4.48 -21.25
C ASP A 93 0.71 -4.32 -20.85
N ARG A 94 0.43 -3.57 -19.78
CA ARG A 94 -0.88 -3.45 -19.16
C ARG A 94 -1.15 -2.05 -18.65
N ALA A 95 -2.42 -1.69 -18.57
CA ALA A 95 -2.89 -0.62 -17.72
C ALA A 95 -3.56 -1.21 -16.47
N VAL A 96 -3.48 -0.50 -15.34
CA VAL A 96 -4.19 -0.86 -14.11
C VAL A 96 -5.17 0.24 -13.74
N ILE A 97 -6.45 -0.13 -13.71
CA ILE A 97 -7.53 0.77 -13.31
C ILE A 97 -8.05 0.33 -11.95
N ALA A 98 -7.89 1.18 -10.92
CA ALA A 98 -8.46 0.95 -9.60
C ALA A 98 -9.90 1.50 -9.56
N VAL A 99 -10.87 0.65 -9.22
CA VAL A 99 -12.28 1.01 -9.01
C VAL A 99 -12.58 0.81 -7.54
N GLN A 100 -12.75 1.90 -6.79
CA GLN A 100 -12.79 1.90 -5.33
C GLN A 100 -13.94 2.78 -4.84
N GLY A 101 -14.55 2.41 -3.71
CA GLY A 101 -15.59 3.20 -3.04
C GLY A 101 -16.76 2.35 -2.56
N PRO A 102 -17.66 2.92 -1.76
CA PRO A 102 -18.80 2.18 -1.19
C PRO A 102 -19.70 1.55 -2.26
N ASP A 103 -19.91 2.24 -3.39
CA ASP A 103 -20.77 1.78 -4.48
C ASP A 103 -19.98 1.12 -5.63
N ALA A 104 -18.66 1.00 -5.51
CA ALA A 104 -17.78 0.53 -6.58
C ALA A 104 -18.23 -0.81 -7.18
N ASN A 105 -18.44 -1.83 -6.34
CA ASN A 105 -18.83 -3.15 -6.82
C ASN A 105 -20.23 -3.18 -7.43
N THR A 106 -21.16 -2.40 -6.90
CA THR A 106 -22.54 -2.31 -7.40
C THR A 106 -22.56 -1.71 -8.79
N ILE A 107 -21.85 -0.61 -9.00
CA ILE A 107 -21.76 0.03 -10.32
C ILE A 107 -20.95 -0.82 -11.29
N LEU A 108 -19.79 -1.34 -10.83
CA LEU A 108 -18.93 -2.21 -11.65
C LEU A 108 -19.68 -3.45 -12.16
N ALA A 109 -20.59 -4.02 -11.36
CA ALA A 109 -21.38 -5.19 -11.75
C ALA A 109 -22.26 -4.94 -12.98
N THR A 110 -22.64 -3.70 -13.27
CA THR A 110 -23.44 -3.34 -14.47
C THR A 110 -22.59 -3.34 -15.75
N VAL A 111 -21.27 -3.25 -15.62
CA VAL A 111 -20.33 -3.12 -16.74
C VAL A 111 -19.47 -4.37 -16.89
N PHE A 112 -18.93 -4.86 -15.77
CA PHE A 112 -18.01 -5.98 -15.72
C PHE A 112 -18.31 -6.85 -14.49
N PRO A 113 -19.38 -7.69 -14.55
CA PRO A 113 -19.87 -8.49 -13.42
C PRO A 113 -18.80 -9.41 -12.82
N GLU A 114 -17.97 -10.03 -13.67
CA GLU A 114 -16.91 -10.94 -13.20
C GLU A 114 -15.87 -10.21 -12.35
N ALA A 115 -15.46 -9.01 -12.76
CA ALA A 115 -14.54 -8.18 -11.98
C ALA A 115 -15.17 -7.72 -10.65
N ALA A 116 -16.44 -7.33 -10.67
CA ALA A 116 -17.19 -6.91 -9.48
C ALA A 116 -17.35 -8.04 -8.43
N ALA A 117 -17.34 -9.29 -8.87
CA ALA A 117 -17.43 -10.46 -8.01
C ALA A 117 -16.10 -10.80 -7.30
N THR A 118 -14.99 -10.16 -7.68
CA THR A 118 -13.69 -10.42 -7.06
C THR A 118 -13.67 -9.92 -5.61
N GLY A 119 -13.55 -10.84 -4.67
CA GLY A 119 -13.53 -10.55 -3.24
C GLY A 119 -12.22 -9.92 -2.76
N ARG A 120 -12.24 -9.37 -1.56
CA ARG A 120 -11.04 -8.76 -0.95
C ARG A 120 -9.87 -9.75 -0.87
N PHE A 121 -8.71 -9.36 -1.38
CA PHE A 121 -7.50 -10.17 -1.52
C PHE A 121 -7.69 -11.45 -2.36
N PHE A 122 -8.71 -11.53 -3.20
CA PHE A 122 -8.78 -12.53 -4.26
C PHE A 122 -8.13 -11.98 -5.53
N VAL A 123 -7.60 -12.90 -6.35
CA VAL A 123 -7.10 -12.64 -7.70
C VAL A 123 -7.88 -13.53 -8.65
N THR A 124 -8.41 -12.99 -9.71
CA THR A 124 -9.27 -13.68 -10.69
C THR A 124 -8.81 -13.36 -12.10
N HIS A 125 -8.88 -14.34 -13.00
CA HIS A 125 -8.79 -14.10 -14.42
C HIS A 125 -10.20 -13.80 -14.95
N CYS A 126 -10.34 -12.71 -15.69
CA CYS A 126 -11.58 -12.28 -16.29
C CYS A 126 -11.37 -11.97 -17.78
N ASP A 127 -12.47 -11.78 -18.51
CA ASP A 127 -12.43 -11.42 -19.93
C ASP A 127 -13.21 -10.11 -20.14
N TRP A 128 -12.51 -9.07 -20.55
CA TRP A 128 -13.12 -7.82 -20.96
C TRP A 128 -13.25 -7.76 -22.49
N ARG A 129 -14.41 -8.15 -23.02
CA ARG A 129 -14.71 -8.07 -24.46
C ARG A 129 -13.64 -8.75 -25.34
N GLY A 130 -13.15 -9.92 -24.92
CA GLY A 130 -12.09 -10.67 -25.56
C GLY A 130 -10.67 -10.37 -25.08
N ALA A 131 -10.46 -9.34 -24.26
CA ALA A 131 -9.17 -9.05 -23.65
C ALA A 131 -9.03 -9.75 -22.29
N LYS A 132 -7.96 -10.53 -22.14
CA LYS A 132 -7.68 -11.22 -20.88
C LYS A 132 -7.21 -10.24 -19.83
N CYS A 133 -7.91 -10.20 -18.69
CA CYS A 133 -7.64 -9.33 -17.56
C CYS A 133 -7.27 -10.14 -16.33
N VAL A 134 -6.46 -9.53 -15.47
CA VAL A 134 -6.24 -9.99 -14.10
C VAL A 134 -6.90 -8.98 -13.15
N VAL A 135 -7.78 -9.44 -12.30
CA VAL A 135 -8.50 -8.58 -11.36
C VAL A 135 -8.13 -8.99 -9.95
N ALA A 136 -7.71 -8.03 -9.14
CA ALA A 136 -7.42 -8.25 -7.73
C ALA A 136 -8.32 -7.40 -6.84
N GLY A 137 -8.83 -7.98 -5.77
CA GLY A 137 -9.58 -7.29 -4.72
C GLY A 137 -8.65 -6.52 -3.78
N THR A 138 -7.79 -5.72 -4.35
CA THR A 138 -6.79 -4.87 -3.69
C THR A 138 -7.08 -3.39 -3.97
N GLY A 139 -6.33 -2.49 -3.34
CA GLY A 139 -6.46 -1.05 -3.50
C GLY A 139 -5.74 -0.27 -2.43
N TYR A 140 -5.71 1.06 -2.59
CA TYR A 140 -4.96 1.98 -1.73
C TYR A 140 -5.84 3.15 -1.24
N THR A 141 -7.10 2.85 -0.91
CA THR A 141 -8.07 3.87 -0.48
C THR A 141 -8.76 3.55 0.84
N GLY A 142 -8.51 2.34 1.39
CA GLY A 142 -9.29 1.81 2.53
C GLY A 142 -10.69 1.32 2.14
N GLU A 143 -11.19 1.72 0.98
CA GLU A 143 -12.50 1.40 0.49
C GLU A 143 -12.57 0.00 -0.16
N ARG A 144 -13.79 -0.50 -0.32
CA ARG A 144 -14.04 -1.71 -1.12
C ARG A 144 -13.80 -1.43 -2.60
N GLY A 145 -13.38 -2.44 -3.32
CA GLY A 145 -13.17 -2.32 -4.75
C GLY A 145 -12.13 -3.30 -5.28
N VAL A 146 -11.71 -3.06 -6.50
CA VAL A 146 -10.77 -3.90 -7.23
C VAL A 146 -9.74 -3.06 -7.99
N GLU A 147 -8.64 -3.69 -8.33
CA GLU A 147 -7.67 -3.23 -9.31
C GLU A 147 -7.73 -4.17 -10.51
N ILE A 148 -7.92 -3.61 -11.70
CA ILE A 148 -8.11 -4.34 -12.95
C ILE A 148 -6.90 -4.10 -13.84
N ALA A 149 -6.05 -5.13 -13.99
CA ALA A 149 -4.98 -5.12 -14.97
C ALA A 149 -5.53 -5.61 -16.31
N VAL A 150 -5.54 -4.74 -17.31
CA VAL A 150 -6.06 -4.95 -18.65
C VAL A 150 -4.96 -4.66 -19.69
N PRO A 151 -4.91 -5.37 -20.84
CA PRO A 151 -3.99 -5.01 -21.91
C PRO A 151 -4.13 -3.54 -22.30
N THR A 152 -3.02 -2.86 -22.58
CA THR A 152 -2.98 -1.42 -22.83
C THR A 152 -3.96 -0.98 -23.92
N ASP A 153 -4.08 -1.76 -25.00
CA ASP A 153 -4.99 -1.47 -26.13
C ASP A 153 -6.48 -1.50 -25.74
N SER A 154 -6.81 -2.17 -24.65
CA SER A 154 -8.19 -2.30 -24.15
C SER A 154 -8.53 -1.34 -23.03
N ALA A 155 -7.54 -0.64 -22.48
CA ALA A 155 -7.69 0.23 -21.31
C ALA A 155 -8.67 1.37 -21.53
N GLY A 156 -8.60 2.03 -22.69
CA GLY A 156 -9.51 3.13 -23.07
C GLY A 156 -10.96 2.67 -23.11
N SER A 157 -11.23 1.50 -23.70
CA SER A 157 -12.61 0.97 -23.80
C SER A 157 -13.19 0.60 -22.42
N LEU A 158 -12.37 0.10 -21.52
CA LEU A 158 -12.79 -0.19 -20.14
C LEU A 158 -13.03 1.12 -19.37
N TRP A 159 -12.12 2.09 -19.47
CA TRP A 159 -12.26 3.39 -18.83
C TRP A 159 -13.55 4.11 -19.24
N ASP A 160 -13.83 4.17 -20.54
CA ASP A 160 -15.03 4.83 -21.09
C ASP A 160 -16.31 4.12 -20.64
N ALA A 161 -16.30 2.78 -20.58
CA ALA A 161 -17.44 2.02 -20.08
C ALA A 161 -17.70 2.28 -18.59
N LEU A 162 -16.65 2.33 -17.77
CA LEU A 162 -16.73 2.65 -16.33
C LEU A 162 -17.24 4.08 -16.12
N LEU A 163 -16.73 5.05 -16.89
CA LEU A 163 -17.15 6.43 -16.86
C LEU A 163 -18.65 6.56 -17.23
N SER A 164 -19.06 5.87 -18.30
CA SER A 164 -20.45 5.87 -18.78
C SER A 164 -21.43 5.24 -17.76
N ALA A 165 -20.94 4.31 -16.95
CA ALA A 165 -21.72 3.71 -15.85
C ALA A 165 -21.82 4.60 -14.61
N GLY A 166 -21.14 5.75 -14.59
CA GLY A 166 -21.19 6.72 -13.49
C GLY A 166 -20.06 6.57 -12.47
N ILE A 167 -19.02 5.77 -12.73
CA ILE A 167 -17.84 5.73 -11.86
C ILE A 167 -17.00 6.99 -12.09
N ALA A 168 -16.95 7.84 -11.07
CA ALA A 168 -16.25 9.12 -11.14
C ALA A 168 -14.72 8.93 -11.26
N PRO A 169 -14.04 9.58 -12.21
CA PRO A 169 -12.59 9.62 -12.25
C PRO A 169 -12.07 10.48 -11.11
N ALA A 170 -10.96 10.06 -10.49
CA ALA A 170 -10.34 10.75 -9.38
C ALA A 170 -8.83 10.85 -9.59
N GLY A 171 -8.25 11.97 -9.20
CA GLY A 171 -6.83 12.22 -9.34
C GLY A 171 -6.01 11.88 -8.09
N LEU A 172 -4.68 12.09 -8.18
CA LEU A 172 -3.72 11.76 -7.12
C LEU A 172 -4.01 12.46 -5.79
N GLY A 173 -4.56 13.68 -5.80
CA GLY A 173 -4.93 14.39 -4.58
C GLY A 173 -6.05 13.70 -3.80
N ALA A 174 -7.05 13.14 -4.49
CA ALA A 174 -8.09 12.33 -3.87
C ALA A 174 -7.52 10.99 -3.35
N ARG A 175 -6.66 10.33 -4.15
CA ARG A 175 -5.98 9.11 -3.73
C ARG A 175 -5.16 9.31 -2.45
N ASP A 176 -4.39 10.41 -2.37
CA ASP A 176 -3.59 10.73 -1.19
C ASP A 176 -4.45 11.02 0.04
N THR A 177 -5.58 11.70 -0.13
CA THR A 177 -6.51 11.95 0.98
C THR A 177 -7.12 10.66 1.51
N LEU A 178 -7.63 9.81 0.62
CA LEU A 178 -8.28 8.54 0.98
C LEU A 178 -7.30 7.55 1.66
N ARG A 179 -6.09 7.40 1.11
CA ARG A 179 -5.10 6.52 1.74
C ARG A 179 -4.71 7.04 3.14
N LEU A 180 -4.59 8.38 3.30
CA LEU A 180 -4.26 8.98 4.59
C LEU A 180 -5.40 8.82 5.60
N GLU A 181 -6.65 9.02 5.21
CA GLU A 181 -7.83 8.76 6.04
C GLU A 181 -7.85 7.32 6.57
N SER A 182 -7.42 6.37 5.74
CA SER A 182 -7.26 4.95 6.10
C SER A 182 -5.92 4.64 6.77
N ALA A 183 -5.08 5.64 7.01
CA ALA A 183 -3.73 5.54 7.56
C ALA A 183 -2.81 4.55 6.81
N LEU A 184 -3.04 4.38 5.52
CA LEU A 184 -2.14 3.58 4.68
C LEU A 184 -0.85 4.36 4.42
N PRO A 185 0.32 3.76 4.71
CA PRO A 185 1.61 4.44 4.55
C PRO A 185 1.93 4.69 3.08
N LEU A 186 2.67 5.76 2.83
CA LEU A 186 3.17 6.12 1.51
C LEU A 186 4.68 5.85 1.45
N HIS A 187 5.11 5.08 0.47
CA HIS A 187 6.55 4.90 0.21
C HIS A 187 7.22 6.25 -0.09
N GLY A 188 8.39 6.48 0.50
CA GLY A 188 9.09 7.75 0.48
C GLY A 188 8.72 8.70 1.62
N GLN A 189 7.70 8.37 2.43
CA GLN A 189 7.25 9.15 3.59
C GLN A 189 7.22 8.31 4.86
N GLU A 190 6.35 7.32 4.96
CA GLU A 190 6.20 6.41 6.09
C GLU A 190 6.97 5.11 5.92
N LEU A 191 7.35 4.78 4.69
CA LEU A 191 8.17 3.63 4.30
C LEU A 191 9.30 4.11 3.39
N GLY A 192 10.41 3.37 3.39
CA GLY A 192 11.56 3.69 2.55
C GLY A 192 12.88 3.41 3.26
N ARG A 193 13.99 3.75 2.60
CA ARG A 193 15.34 3.60 3.18
C ARG A 193 15.46 4.37 4.49
N GLY A 194 16.02 3.71 5.52
CA GLY A 194 16.14 4.26 6.87
C GLY A 194 14.85 4.21 7.71
N ILE A 195 13.78 3.59 7.19
CA ILE A 195 12.53 3.33 7.91
C ILE A 195 12.26 1.84 7.90
N THR A 196 12.10 1.25 9.07
CA THR A 196 11.83 -0.19 9.19
C THR A 196 10.33 -0.48 9.28
N THR A 197 9.97 -1.72 9.01
CA THR A 197 8.58 -2.20 9.14
C THR A 197 8.03 -1.98 10.56
N LEU A 198 8.86 -2.11 11.59
CA LEU A 198 8.46 -1.91 12.99
C LEU A 198 8.26 -0.43 13.33
N GLN A 199 9.08 0.46 12.78
CA GLN A 199 8.90 1.91 12.94
C GLN A 199 7.59 2.37 12.29
N ALA A 200 7.23 1.80 11.14
CA ALA A 200 5.98 2.08 10.43
C ALA A 200 4.72 1.46 11.08
N ASP A 201 4.87 0.79 12.22
CA ASP A 201 3.80 0.06 12.93
C ASP A 201 3.17 -1.10 12.12
N LEU A 202 3.95 -1.67 11.19
CA LEU A 202 3.53 -2.75 10.29
C LEU A 202 4.15 -4.11 10.65
N GLY A 203 4.49 -4.33 11.92
CA GLY A 203 5.12 -5.57 12.38
C GLY A 203 4.35 -6.85 12.04
N TRP A 204 3.05 -6.74 11.75
CA TRP A 204 2.19 -7.84 11.30
C TRP A 204 2.49 -8.34 9.88
N VAL A 205 3.15 -7.53 9.05
CA VAL A 205 3.58 -7.90 7.69
C VAL A 205 4.75 -8.89 7.71
N VAL A 206 5.46 -8.97 8.84
CA VAL A 206 6.62 -9.85 8.99
C VAL A 206 6.20 -11.20 9.57
N ALA A 207 6.41 -12.25 8.81
CA ALA A 207 6.23 -13.62 9.29
C ALA A 207 7.47 -14.06 10.09
N TRP A 208 7.51 -13.71 11.36
CA TRP A 208 8.67 -13.85 12.25
C TRP A 208 9.19 -15.28 12.37
N GLU A 209 8.30 -16.27 12.21
CA GLU A 209 8.61 -17.70 12.31
C GLU A 209 9.20 -18.29 11.01
N LYS A 210 9.20 -17.53 9.92
CA LYS A 210 9.86 -17.97 8.68
C LYS A 210 11.35 -18.25 8.94
N PRO A 211 11.92 -19.28 8.32
CA PRO A 211 13.35 -19.59 8.47
C PRO A 211 14.24 -18.46 7.94
N THR A 212 13.84 -17.84 6.82
CA THR A 212 14.61 -16.78 6.17
C THR A 212 13.72 -15.77 5.43
N PHE A 213 14.22 -14.56 5.29
CA PHE A 213 13.86 -13.50 4.35
C PHE A 213 14.99 -12.46 4.34
N ILE A 214 15.09 -11.65 3.32
CA ILE A 214 16.12 -10.59 3.25
C ILE A 214 15.91 -9.60 4.41
N GLY A 215 16.99 -9.27 5.13
CA GLY A 215 16.95 -8.36 6.29
C GLY A 215 16.49 -8.99 7.62
N LYS A 216 16.16 -10.30 7.66
CA LYS A 216 15.63 -10.95 8.87
C LYS A 216 16.48 -10.73 10.10
N LYS A 217 17.81 -10.86 10.02
CA LYS A 217 18.70 -10.70 11.18
C LYS A 217 18.59 -9.31 11.82
N ALA A 218 18.58 -8.28 11.00
CA ALA A 218 18.43 -6.89 11.44
C ALA A 218 17.04 -6.65 12.03
N ALA A 219 15.97 -7.09 11.34
CA ALA A 219 14.59 -6.97 11.81
C ALA A 219 14.35 -7.65 13.17
N VAL A 220 14.87 -8.86 13.37
CA VAL A 220 14.77 -9.58 14.65
C VAL A 220 15.55 -8.86 15.75
N THR A 221 16.70 -8.26 15.40
CA THR A 221 17.50 -7.48 16.35
C THR A 221 16.74 -6.23 16.80
N GLU A 222 16.15 -5.49 15.87
CA GLU A 222 15.32 -4.32 16.17
C GLU A 222 14.09 -4.70 17.01
N ARG A 223 13.39 -5.78 16.65
CA ARG A 223 12.24 -6.27 17.42
C ARG A 223 12.60 -6.55 18.89
N ARG A 224 13.78 -7.11 19.13
CA ARG A 224 14.26 -7.41 20.50
C ARG A 224 14.64 -6.14 21.26
N ASN A 225 15.27 -5.18 20.60
CA ASN A 225 15.79 -3.96 21.23
C ASN A 225 14.72 -2.86 21.34
N GLY A 226 13.63 -2.96 20.61
CA GLY A 226 12.63 -1.91 20.42
C GLY A 226 13.05 -0.89 19.38
N VAL A 227 12.06 -0.14 18.87
CA VAL A 227 12.26 0.95 17.92
C VAL A 227 12.56 2.26 18.64
N THR A 228 13.28 3.17 18.01
CA THR A 228 13.57 4.52 18.54
C THR A 228 12.48 5.54 18.25
N ARG A 229 11.64 5.26 17.26
CA ARG A 229 10.46 6.06 16.84
C ARG A 229 9.40 5.11 16.31
N ARG A 230 8.15 5.55 16.33
CA ARG A 230 7.01 4.81 15.76
C ARG A 230 6.06 5.75 15.07
N LEU A 231 5.35 5.26 14.05
CA LEU A 231 4.33 6.00 13.33
C LEU A 231 3.06 6.15 14.18
N PHE A 232 2.55 7.37 14.25
CA PHE A 232 1.32 7.71 14.95
C PHE A 232 0.41 8.56 14.09
N GLY A 233 -0.91 8.44 14.32
CA GLY A 233 -1.92 9.34 13.78
C GLY A 233 -2.09 10.58 14.65
N ILE A 234 -2.27 11.74 14.03
CA ILE A 234 -2.56 13.01 14.70
C ILE A 234 -3.79 13.63 14.05
N ALA A 235 -4.82 13.93 14.85
CA ALA A 235 -5.92 14.82 14.47
C ALA A 235 -5.56 16.24 14.87
N THR A 236 -5.76 17.22 13.98
CA THR A 236 -5.43 18.62 14.25
C THR A 236 -6.66 19.50 14.32
N ASP A 237 -6.58 20.59 15.07
CA ASP A 237 -7.70 21.53 15.18
C ASP A 237 -7.94 22.27 13.87
N GLY A 238 -9.23 22.34 13.48
CA GLY A 238 -9.70 23.11 12.34
C GLY A 238 -9.30 22.55 10.98
N ARG A 239 -9.43 23.39 9.95
CA ARG A 239 -9.32 22.97 8.54
C ARG A 239 -7.89 23.03 7.97
N ARG A 240 -6.95 23.65 8.70
CA ARG A 240 -5.57 23.79 8.23
C ARG A 240 -4.79 22.50 8.52
N PRO A 241 -4.34 21.76 7.51
CA PRO A 241 -3.55 20.56 7.76
C PRO A 241 -2.09 20.93 8.05
N ALA A 242 -1.42 20.12 8.86
CA ALA A 242 0.03 20.02 8.85
C ALA A 242 0.48 19.36 7.53
N ARG A 243 1.68 19.71 7.07
CA ARG A 243 2.26 19.10 5.86
C ARG A 243 3.54 18.35 6.22
N THR A 244 4.00 17.50 5.33
CA THR A 244 5.30 16.82 5.43
C THR A 244 6.40 17.81 5.81
N GLY A 245 7.28 17.44 6.73
CA GLY A 245 8.39 18.25 7.21
C GLY A 245 8.02 19.21 8.36
N CYS A 246 6.75 19.27 8.76
CA CYS A 246 6.37 20.06 9.94
C CYS A 246 6.88 19.39 11.22
N THR A 247 7.60 20.15 12.05
CA THR A 247 8.13 19.65 13.32
C THR A 247 7.02 19.44 14.35
N VAL A 248 7.04 18.31 15.02
CA VAL A 248 6.16 18.02 16.16
C VAL A 248 6.88 18.34 17.46
N VAL A 249 6.23 19.12 18.32
CA VAL A 249 6.80 19.63 19.57
C VAL A 249 5.93 19.22 20.75
N VAL A 250 6.56 18.72 21.81
CA VAL A 250 5.92 18.41 23.10
C VAL A 250 6.73 19.09 24.21
N ASN A 251 6.07 19.85 25.08
CA ASN A 251 6.73 20.59 26.18
C ASN A 251 7.91 21.47 25.73
N GLY A 252 7.81 22.06 24.54
CA GLY A 252 8.86 22.94 23.98
C GLY A 252 10.03 22.20 23.33
N ALA A 253 10.07 20.87 23.36
CA ALA A 253 11.09 20.06 22.70
C ALA A 253 10.58 19.46 21.38
N SER A 254 11.41 19.50 20.34
CA SER A 254 11.15 18.76 19.09
C SER A 254 11.21 17.26 19.37
N VAL A 255 10.12 16.55 19.08
CA VAL A 255 10.00 15.11 19.33
C VAL A 255 9.82 14.27 18.08
N GLY A 256 9.58 14.92 16.93
CA GLY A 256 9.37 14.20 15.67
C GLY A 256 8.99 15.12 14.53
N GLU A 257 8.54 14.52 13.44
CA GLU A 257 8.20 15.20 12.20
C GLU A 257 6.96 14.56 11.56
N VAL A 258 6.11 15.41 10.97
CA VAL A 258 4.97 15.00 10.14
C VAL A 258 5.49 14.41 8.83
N THR A 259 5.09 13.19 8.53
CA THR A 259 5.44 12.49 7.29
C THR A 259 4.40 12.72 6.20
N SER A 260 3.12 12.67 6.56
CA SER A 260 1.98 12.96 5.68
C SER A 260 0.94 13.76 6.42
N GLY A 261 0.25 14.67 5.73
CA GLY A 261 -0.84 15.39 6.34
C GLY A 261 -1.74 16.09 5.33
N ASN A 262 -3.04 16.01 5.56
CA ASN A 262 -4.06 16.61 4.71
C ASN A 262 -5.29 17.02 5.53
N PHE A 263 -6.21 17.75 4.88
CA PHE A 263 -7.55 17.94 5.39
C PHE A 263 -8.42 16.73 5.03
N SER A 264 -9.11 16.17 6.00
CA SER A 264 -10.09 15.10 5.75
C SER A 264 -11.47 15.72 5.51
N PRO A 265 -12.06 15.55 4.31
CA PRO A 265 -13.42 16.00 4.05
C PRO A 265 -14.47 15.28 4.91
N ILE A 266 -14.22 14.00 5.23
CA ILE A 266 -15.13 13.18 6.03
C ILE A 266 -15.15 13.65 7.48
N LEU A 267 -13.97 13.88 8.07
CA LEU A 267 -13.84 14.28 9.48
C LEU A 267 -14.02 15.79 9.69
N GLY A 268 -13.84 16.60 8.65
CA GLY A 268 -13.97 18.05 8.71
C GLY A 268 -12.81 18.78 9.38
N HIS A 269 -11.70 18.08 9.65
CA HIS A 269 -10.48 18.64 10.25
C HIS A 269 -9.21 18.08 9.59
N GLY A 270 -8.05 18.61 9.99
CA GLY A 270 -6.76 18.12 9.50
C GLY A 270 -6.37 16.80 10.18
N ILE A 271 -5.76 15.91 9.41
CA ILE A 271 -5.17 14.65 9.89
C ILE A 271 -3.73 14.57 9.41
N ALA A 272 -2.88 13.89 10.18
CA ALA A 272 -1.48 13.68 9.83
C ALA A 272 -0.94 12.36 10.38
N LEU A 273 0.06 11.82 9.70
CA LEU A 273 0.94 10.78 10.23
C LEU A 273 2.29 11.41 10.62
N ALA A 274 2.89 10.93 11.69
CA ALA A 274 4.17 11.42 12.18
C ALA A 274 4.97 10.32 12.88
N PHE A 275 6.29 10.34 12.73
CA PHE A 275 7.16 9.54 13.57
C PHE A 275 7.42 10.25 14.89
N LEU A 276 7.01 9.61 15.99
CA LEU A 276 7.15 10.12 17.37
C LEU A 276 7.87 9.09 18.25
N PRO A 277 8.34 9.48 19.45
CA PRO A 277 8.90 8.55 20.42
C PRO A 277 7.94 7.40 20.73
N PRO A 278 8.41 6.16 20.94
CA PRO A 278 7.55 5.02 21.22
C PRO A 278 6.76 5.13 22.55
N THR A 279 7.15 6.07 23.41
CA THR A 279 6.47 6.38 24.68
C THR A 279 5.23 7.27 24.50
N THR A 280 4.99 7.77 23.28
CA THR A 280 3.79 8.54 22.92
C THR A 280 2.54 7.67 23.06
N ALA A 281 1.49 8.23 23.63
CA ALA A 281 0.22 7.54 23.85
C ALA A 281 -0.95 8.21 23.08
N GLU A 282 -1.97 7.43 22.79
CA GLU A 282 -3.23 7.97 22.29
C GLU A 282 -3.83 8.95 23.33
N GLY A 283 -4.32 10.08 22.85
CA GLY A 283 -4.82 11.17 23.67
C GLY A 283 -3.78 12.24 24.00
N ASP A 284 -2.49 11.99 23.79
CA ASP A 284 -1.44 12.98 24.02
C ASP A 284 -1.67 14.23 23.16
N THR A 285 -1.47 15.40 23.75
CA THR A 285 -1.51 16.66 23.03
C THR A 285 -0.12 16.98 22.48
N VAL A 286 -0.06 17.31 21.21
CA VAL A 286 1.15 17.73 20.51
C VAL A 286 0.96 19.10 19.86
N ASN A 287 2.04 19.83 19.70
CA ASN A 287 2.07 21.08 18.93
C ASN A 287 2.85 20.82 17.63
N ILE A 288 2.32 21.29 16.52
CA ILE A 288 2.98 21.19 15.21
C ILE A 288 3.37 22.57 14.76
N ASP A 289 4.64 22.78 14.46
CA ASP A 289 5.09 24.04 13.87
C ASP A 289 4.75 24.08 12.38
N VAL A 290 3.81 24.95 12.03
CA VAL A 290 3.44 25.19 10.63
C VAL A 290 3.88 26.59 10.24
N ARG A 291 5.13 26.72 9.79
CA ARG A 291 5.75 27.99 9.37
C ARG A 291 5.70 29.06 10.48
N GLY A 292 6.18 28.69 11.67
CA GLY A 292 6.25 29.58 12.84
C GLY A 292 4.89 29.82 13.54
N LYS A 293 3.84 29.09 13.15
CA LYS A 293 2.53 29.10 13.82
C LYS A 293 2.27 27.74 14.43
N THR A 294 1.92 27.73 15.70
CA THR A 294 1.55 26.49 16.40
C THR A 294 0.17 26.03 15.93
N LEU A 295 0.11 24.78 15.50
CA LEU A 295 -1.12 24.03 15.26
C LEU A 295 -1.23 22.96 16.35
N VAL A 296 -2.28 23.02 17.15
CA VAL A 296 -2.53 22.00 18.17
C VAL A 296 -3.07 20.75 17.53
N GLY A 297 -2.57 19.60 17.96
CA GLY A 297 -3.04 18.27 17.54
C GLY A 297 -3.15 17.33 18.73
N ARG A 298 -3.87 16.26 18.53
CA ARG A 298 -4.01 15.16 19.47
C ARG A 298 -3.64 13.85 18.79
N VAL A 299 -2.85 13.05 19.45
CA VAL A 299 -2.54 11.66 18.99
C VAL A 299 -3.80 10.83 19.07
N VAL A 300 -4.12 10.15 17.98
CA VAL A 300 -5.35 9.35 17.82
C VAL A 300 -5.04 7.95 17.30
N ALA A 301 -5.95 7.02 17.53
CA ALA A 301 -5.91 5.71 16.91
C ALA A 301 -6.01 5.83 15.38
N THR A 302 -5.45 4.87 14.67
CA THR A 302 -5.59 4.71 13.21
C THR A 302 -6.26 3.37 12.90
N PRO A 303 -7.04 3.28 11.79
CA PRO A 303 -7.30 4.34 10.80
C PRO A 303 -8.09 5.51 11.36
N PHE A 304 -8.08 6.65 10.66
CA PHE A 304 -8.80 7.87 11.08
C PHE A 304 -10.32 7.75 10.82
N VAL A 305 -10.72 6.97 9.81
CA VAL A 305 -12.10 6.68 9.39
C VAL A 305 -12.31 5.18 9.24
#